data_452c82feb5c170fab3ae7971c06b4c02
#
_entry.id   452c82feb5c170fab3ae7971c06b4c02
#
_cell.length_a   1.000
_cell.length_b   1.000
_cell.length_c   1.000
_cell.angle_alpha   90.00
_cell.angle_beta   90.00
_cell.angle_gamma   90.00
#
_symmetry.space_group_name_H-M   'P 1'
#
loop_
_entity.id
_entity.type
_entity.pdbx_description
1 polymer ?
#
loop_
_entity_poly.entity_id
_entity_poly.type
_entity_poly.pdbx_seq_one_letter_code
_entity_poly.pdbx_strand_id
1 'polypeptide(L)'
;MNSLDLDSDNDGIYDIVESGVLTIAGVNDGNNDGIIDGATSAFGNNGLHTNIEDNDLAYANLTYTITDSDADGIYDPFELDADNDGCNDVLEAGYSDNNNDGILAALPTVVNSNGLVTGTSVIDGYTTPDDNNSNSTYDFQE
;
A
#
# COMPACT_ATOMS: atom_id res chain seq x y z
N MET A 1 -7.86 -14.44 2.44
CA MET A 1 -6.74 -13.62 1.94
C MET A 1 -6.68 -13.83 0.45
N ASN A 2 -6.96 -12.82 -0.32
CA ASN A 2 -6.86 -12.87 -1.77
C ASN A 2 -5.41 -12.49 -2.14
N SER A 3 -4.64 -13.39 -2.70
CA SER A 3 -3.25 -13.14 -3.09
C SER A 3 -3.10 -12.17 -4.28
N LEU A 4 -4.21 -11.58 -4.70
CA LEU A 4 -4.30 -10.57 -5.75
C LEU A 4 -4.92 -9.27 -5.23
N ASP A 5 -5.07 -9.13 -3.92
CA ASP A 5 -5.51 -7.90 -3.29
C ASP A 5 -4.36 -6.89 -3.31
N LEU A 6 -4.59 -5.72 -3.80
CA LEU A 6 -3.59 -4.66 -3.92
C LEU A 6 -3.85 -3.49 -2.95
N ASP A 7 -4.94 -3.57 -2.17
CA ASP A 7 -5.38 -2.59 -1.18
C ASP A 7 -6.20 -3.35 -0.13
N SER A 8 -5.49 -3.87 0.88
CA SER A 8 -6.01 -4.90 1.79
C SER A 8 -7.05 -4.40 2.78
N ASP A 9 -7.04 -3.11 3.11
CA ASP A 9 -7.98 -2.46 4.04
C ASP A 9 -8.98 -1.53 3.34
N ASN A 10 -8.77 -1.29 2.05
CA ASN A 10 -9.64 -0.51 1.16
C ASN A 10 -9.65 1.00 1.44
N ASP A 11 -8.57 1.54 1.91
CA ASP A 11 -8.43 2.97 2.18
C ASP A 11 -8.05 3.80 0.93
N GLY A 12 -7.63 3.10 -0.15
CA GLY A 12 -7.25 3.72 -1.43
C GLY A 12 -5.76 3.96 -1.59
N ILE A 13 -4.94 3.49 -0.66
CA ILE A 13 -3.49 3.40 -0.78
C ILE A 13 -3.15 1.97 -1.21
N TYR A 14 -2.13 1.80 -2.02
CA TYR A 14 -1.69 0.45 -2.40
C TYR A 14 -0.84 -0.20 -1.31
N ASP A 15 -1.05 -1.47 -1.02
CA ASP A 15 -0.24 -2.27 -0.07
C ASP A 15 1.27 -2.12 -0.30
N ILE A 16 1.72 -1.99 -1.56
CA ILE A 16 3.15 -1.80 -1.87
C ILE A 16 3.68 -0.43 -1.46
N VAL A 17 2.83 0.58 -1.37
CA VAL A 17 3.19 1.92 -0.87
C VAL A 17 3.32 1.86 0.64
N GLU A 18 2.30 1.36 1.32
CA GLU A 18 2.23 1.26 2.78
C GLU A 18 3.30 0.33 3.36
N SER A 19 3.57 -0.80 2.71
CA SER A 19 4.58 -1.76 3.17
C SER A 19 6.02 -1.23 3.17
N GLY A 20 6.26 -0.06 2.57
CA GLY A 20 7.60 0.51 2.45
C GLY A 20 8.49 -0.20 1.41
N VAL A 21 7.99 -1.20 0.66
CA VAL A 21 8.79 -1.96 -0.31
C VAL A 21 9.37 -1.09 -1.42
N LEU A 22 8.69 0.00 -1.77
CA LEU A 22 9.16 0.94 -2.81
C LEU A 22 10.38 1.77 -2.38
N THR A 23 10.77 1.74 -1.11
CA THR A 23 12.02 2.37 -0.63
C THR A 23 13.26 1.56 -1.00
N ILE A 24 13.09 0.31 -1.45
CA ILE A 24 14.19 -0.57 -1.80
C ILE A 24 14.77 -0.16 -3.16
N ALA A 25 16.08 0.02 -3.22
CA ALA A 25 16.75 0.43 -4.44
C ALA A 25 16.49 -0.53 -5.62
N GLY A 26 15.95 0.00 -6.71
CA GLY A 26 15.62 -0.76 -7.92
C GLY A 26 14.28 -1.49 -7.86
N VAL A 27 13.45 -1.23 -6.84
CA VAL A 27 12.04 -1.60 -6.77
C VAL A 27 11.21 -0.35 -7.01
N ASN A 28 10.27 -0.40 -7.92
CA ASN A 28 9.41 0.75 -8.25
C ASN A 28 8.07 0.28 -8.84
N ASP A 29 7.11 1.17 -8.78
CA ASP A 29 5.84 1.13 -9.50
C ASP A 29 5.74 2.44 -10.32
N GLY A 30 6.29 2.44 -11.52
CA GLY A 30 6.43 3.65 -12.33
C GLY A 30 5.15 4.02 -13.10
N ASN A 31 4.19 3.10 -13.18
CA ASN A 31 2.89 3.33 -13.81
C ASN A 31 1.77 3.50 -12.77
N ASN A 32 2.10 3.35 -11.49
CA ASN A 32 1.21 3.52 -10.35
C ASN A 32 -0.05 2.62 -10.45
N ASP A 33 0.18 1.32 -10.64
CA ASP A 33 -0.90 0.32 -10.71
C ASP A 33 -0.95 -0.63 -9.50
N GLY A 34 -0.12 -0.38 -8.47
CA GLY A 34 -0.03 -1.19 -7.25
C GLY A 34 0.79 -2.47 -7.43
N ILE A 35 1.52 -2.60 -8.56
CA ILE A 35 2.31 -3.77 -8.87
C ILE A 35 3.78 -3.36 -9.08
N ILE A 36 4.70 -4.07 -8.46
CA ILE A 36 6.12 -3.81 -8.66
C ILE A 36 6.50 -4.03 -10.12
N ASP A 37 7.05 -3.00 -10.75
CA ASP A 37 7.53 -3.03 -12.12
C ASP A 37 8.80 -3.89 -12.25
N GLY A 38 8.90 -4.58 -13.39
CA GLY A 38 10.13 -5.28 -13.72
C GLY A 38 10.04 -6.13 -14.98
N ALA A 39 11.18 -6.34 -15.63
CA ALA A 39 11.28 -7.40 -16.64
C ALA A 39 11.13 -8.76 -15.95
N THR A 40 10.67 -9.79 -16.68
CA THR A 40 10.54 -11.16 -16.12
C THR A 40 11.81 -11.66 -15.41
N SER A 41 12.99 -11.17 -15.82
CA SER A 41 14.28 -11.51 -15.19
C SER A 41 14.54 -10.81 -13.86
N ALA A 42 13.71 -9.85 -13.46
CA ALA A 42 13.79 -9.20 -12.16
C ALA A 42 13.07 -10.01 -11.07
N PHE A 43 12.30 -11.01 -11.47
CA PHE A 43 11.55 -11.88 -10.56
C PHE A 43 12.16 -13.29 -10.58
N GLY A 44 12.34 -13.85 -9.39
CA GLY A 44 12.85 -15.19 -9.20
C GLY A 44 11.82 -16.28 -9.50
N ASN A 45 12.23 -17.55 -9.39
CA ASN A 45 11.34 -18.69 -9.59
C ASN A 45 10.25 -18.80 -8.51
N ASN A 46 10.45 -18.17 -7.36
CA ASN A 46 9.49 -18.06 -6.27
C ASN A 46 8.46 -16.95 -6.50
N GLY A 47 8.65 -16.10 -7.51
CA GLY A 47 7.75 -15.01 -7.89
C GLY A 47 8.02 -13.67 -7.20
N LEU A 48 9.02 -13.60 -6.31
CA LEU A 48 9.43 -12.35 -5.66
C LEU A 48 10.42 -11.58 -6.54
N HIS A 49 10.43 -10.26 -6.38
CA HIS A 49 11.44 -9.42 -7.01
C HIS A 49 12.80 -9.62 -6.30
N THR A 50 13.87 -9.84 -7.06
CA THR A 50 15.19 -10.25 -6.54
C THR A 50 15.82 -9.24 -5.58
N ASN A 51 15.40 -7.98 -5.58
CA ASN A 51 15.92 -6.96 -4.66
C ASN A 51 15.23 -6.97 -3.29
N ILE A 52 14.11 -7.64 -3.14
CA ILE A 52 13.36 -7.68 -1.87
C ILE A 52 13.60 -8.96 -1.07
N GLU A 53 14.44 -9.87 -1.57
CA GLU A 53 14.73 -11.15 -0.96
C GLU A 53 16.25 -11.46 -0.93
N ASP A 54 16.66 -12.40 -0.08
CA ASP A 54 18.05 -12.80 0.08
C ASP A 54 18.48 -13.94 -0.86
N ASN A 55 17.50 -14.67 -1.43
CA ASN A 55 17.75 -15.77 -2.36
C ASN A 55 16.47 -16.17 -3.09
N ASP A 56 16.59 -16.88 -4.22
CA ASP A 56 15.46 -17.35 -5.03
C ASP A 56 14.94 -18.74 -4.59
N LEU A 57 14.75 -18.94 -3.30
CA LEU A 57 14.23 -20.19 -2.75
C LEU A 57 12.82 -19.99 -2.19
N ALA A 58 12.07 -21.08 -2.06
CA ALA A 58 10.71 -21.05 -1.55
C ALA A 58 10.56 -20.50 -0.11
N TYR A 59 11.66 -20.34 0.60
CA TYR A 59 11.73 -19.79 1.96
C TYR A 59 12.71 -18.63 2.05
N ALA A 60 12.81 -17.83 0.99
CA ALA A 60 13.61 -16.61 1.00
C ALA A 60 13.17 -15.68 2.14
N ASN A 61 14.15 -15.02 2.78
CA ASN A 61 13.82 -13.96 3.73
C ASN A 61 13.71 -12.64 2.97
N LEU A 62 12.78 -11.81 3.38
CA LEU A 62 12.70 -10.45 2.90
C LEU A 62 13.92 -9.65 3.37
N THR A 63 14.43 -8.78 2.50
CA THR A 63 15.56 -7.89 2.81
C THR A 63 15.15 -6.58 3.45
N TYR A 64 13.86 -6.39 3.67
CA TYR A 64 13.28 -5.21 4.32
C TYR A 64 12.27 -5.64 5.40
N THR A 65 11.91 -4.71 6.26
CA THR A 65 10.84 -4.88 7.24
C THR A 65 9.59 -4.20 6.69
N ILE A 66 8.45 -4.88 6.70
CA ILE A 66 7.17 -4.27 6.37
C ILE A 66 6.89 -3.18 7.41
N THR A 67 6.40 -2.04 6.94
CA THR A 67 6.12 -0.89 7.82
C THR A 67 5.02 -1.23 8.83
N ASP A 68 5.18 -0.72 10.04
CA ASP A 68 4.29 -0.79 11.21
C ASP A 68 4.58 0.53 11.94
N SER A 69 3.85 1.59 11.54
CA SER A 69 4.20 2.97 11.85
C SER A 69 4.02 3.29 13.33
N ASP A 70 2.97 2.76 13.98
CA ASP A 70 2.74 2.95 15.41
C ASP A 70 3.39 1.87 16.31
N ALA A 71 3.96 0.83 15.70
CA ALA A 71 4.63 -0.30 16.35
C ALA A 71 3.73 -1.12 17.27
N ASP A 72 2.46 -1.28 16.94
CA ASP A 72 1.49 -2.08 17.71
C ASP A 72 1.50 -3.57 17.32
N GLY A 73 2.12 -3.91 16.18
CA GLY A 73 2.29 -5.27 15.65
C GLY A 73 1.30 -5.63 14.55
N ILE A 74 0.48 -4.70 14.10
CA ILE A 74 -0.25 -4.75 12.83
C ILE A 74 0.60 -3.97 11.82
N TYR A 75 0.60 -4.33 10.57
CA TYR A 75 1.35 -3.63 9.54
C TYR A 75 0.44 -2.64 8.82
N ASP A 76 0.98 -1.50 8.43
CA ASP A 76 0.25 -0.42 7.75
C ASP A 76 -0.75 -0.90 6.68
N PRO A 77 -0.42 -1.88 5.78
CA PRO A 77 -1.39 -2.37 4.78
C PRO A 77 -2.67 -3.06 5.33
N PHE A 78 -2.84 -3.12 6.63
CA PHE A 78 -3.99 -3.76 7.30
C PHE A 78 -4.62 -2.85 8.34
N GLU A 79 -4.25 -1.57 8.36
CA GLU A 79 -4.73 -0.56 9.28
C GLU A 79 -5.36 0.61 8.54
N LEU A 80 -6.32 1.26 9.15
CA LEU A 80 -6.99 2.45 8.62
C LEU A 80 -6.53 3.74 9.32
N ASP A 81 -5.54 3.63 10.22
CA ASP A 81 -4.95 4.71 11.04
C ASP A 81 -3.56 4.18 11.46
N ALA A 82 -2.62 4.16 10.52
CA ALA A 82 -1.34 3.46 10.63
C ALA A 82 -0.40 4.07 11.68
N ASP A 83 -0.47 5.38 11.94
CA ASP A 83 0.32 6.07 12.96
C ASP A 83 -0.42 6.23 14.30
N ASN A 84 -1.72 5.85 14.33
CA ASN A 84 -2.61 5.84 15.49
C ASN A 84 -2.78 7.24 16.13
N ASP A 85 -2.80 8.29 15.32
CA ASP A 85 -3.01 9.66 15.78
C ASP A 85 -4.51 10.03 15.86
N GLY A 86 -5.39 9.20 15.29
CA GLY A 86 -6.84 9.32 15.29
C GLY A 86 -7.40 10.01 14.04
N CYS A 87 -6.59 10.22 13.01
CA CYS A 87 -6.97 10.52 11.65
C CYS A 87 -6.88 9.22 10.83
N ASN A 88 -7.74 9.00 9.86
CA ASN A 88 -7.64 7.82 9.02
C ASN A 88 -6.71 8.08 7.82
N ASP A 89 -5.95 7.07 7.42
CA ASP A 89 -4.94 7.12 6.34
C ASP A 89 -5.50 7.66 5.04
N VAL A 90 -6.73 7.27 4.68
CA VAL A 90 -7.45 7.78 3.51
C VAL A 90 -7.54 9.30 3.48
N LEU A 91 -7.72 9.95 4.64
CA LEU A 91 -7.83 11.41 4.74
C LEU A 91 -6.46 12.07 4.72
N GLU A 92 -5.47 11.46 5.35
CA GLU A 92 -4.10 11.95 5.39
C GLU A 92 -3.38 11.78 4.05
N ALA A 93 -3.74 10.74 3.30
CA ALA A 93 -3.32 10.58 1.91
C ALA A 93 -3.94 11.63 0.96
N GLY A 94 -4.88 12.46 1.46
CA GLY A 94 -5.59 13.46 0.67
C GLY A 94 -6.78 12.93 -0.10
N TYR A 95 -7.29 11.74 0.23
CA TYR A 95 -8.39 11.09 -0.48
C TYR A 95 -9.74 11.31 0.19
N SER A 96 -10.82 10.94 -0.51
CA SER A 96 -12.18 11.17 -0.04
C SER A 96 -12.73 10.00 0.76
N ASP A 97 -13.01 10.24 2.02
CA ASP A 97 -13.83 9.40 2.88
C ASP A 97 -15.11 10.16 3.27
N ASN A 98 -16.20 9.91 2.54
CA ASN A 98 -17.43 10.70 2.69
C ASN A 98 -18.27 10.32 3.93
N ASN A 99 -18.01 9.20 4.55
CA ASN A 99 -18.73 8.69 5.70
C ASN A 99 -17.86 8.52 6.95
N ASN A 100 -16.58 8.82 6.80
CA ASN A 100 -15.59 8.83 7.88
C ASN A 100 -15.45 7.46 8.55
N ASP A 101 -15.34 6.40 7.74
CA ASP A 101 -15.13 5.03 8.20
C ASP A 101 -13.71 4.49 7.90
N GLY A 102 -12.83 5.32 7.34
CA GLY A 102 -11.46 4.99 6.97
C GLY A 102 -11.33 4.34 5.61
N ILE A 103 -12.44 4.05 4.94
CA ILE A 103 -12.45 3.38 3.64
C ILE A 103 -12.66 4.40 2.52
N LEU A 104 -11.95 4.23 1.41
CA LEU A 104 -12.07 5.13 0.27
C LEU A 104 -13.51 5.24 -0.23
N ALA A 105 -13.96 6.47 -0.49
CA ALA A 105 -15.28 6.83 -1.01
C ALA A 105 -16.44 6.63 0.01
N ALA A 106 -17.54 6.04 -0.39
CA ALA A 106 -18.74 5.86 0.43
C ALA A 106 -19.35 4.47 0.29
N LEU A 107 -20.02 4.02 1.34
CA LEU A 107 -20.73 2.75 1.33
C LEU A 107 -21.89 2.71 0.31
N PRO A 108 -22.18 1.54 -0.28
CA PRO A 108 -21.49 0.26 -0.07
C PRO A 108 -20.19 0.19 -0.85
N THR A 109 -19.13 -0.23 -0.18
CA THR A 109 -17.82 -0.45 -0.82
C THR A 109 -17.92 -1.56 -1.85
N VAL A 110 -17.46 -1.30 -3.06
CA VAL A 110 -17.42 -2.25 -4.16
C VAL A 110 -15.99 -2.36 -4.64
N VAL A 111 -15.43 -3.54 -4.62
CA VAL A 111 -14.06 -3.82 -5.05
C VAL A 111 -14.04 -4.63 -6.35
N ASN A 112 -12.99 -4.46 -7.14
CA ASN A 112 -12.74 -5.28 -8.34
C ASN A 112 -12.03 -6.61 -7.99
N SER A 113 -11.62 -7.36 -9.01
CA SER A 113 -10.94 -8.65 -8.81
C SER A 113 -9.54 -8.53 -8.17
N ASN A 114 -8.98 -7.34 -8.11
CA ASN A 114 -7.66 -7.05 -7.55
C ASN A 114 -7.75 -6.39 -6.16
N GLY A 115 -8.93 -6.36 -5.55
CA GLY A 115 -9.18 -5.74 -4.25
C GLY A 115 -9.46 -4.23 -4.29
N LEU A 116 -9.15 -3.54 -5.38
CA LEU A 116 -9.26 -2.08 -5.45
C LEU A 116 -10.71 -1.61 -5.38
N VAL A 117 -10.97 -0.62 -4.56
CA VAL A 117 -12.25 0.06 -4.45
C VAL A 117 -12.62 0.69 -5.79
N THR A 118 -13.86 0.50 -6.20
CA THR A 118 -14.39 1.02 -7.47
C THR A 118 -15.73 1.68 -7.28
N GLY A 119 -16.05 2.65 -8.13
CA GLY A 119 -17.35 3.32 -8.09
C GLY A 119 -17.28 4.74 -8.62
N THR A 120 -18.42 5.39 -8.73
CA THR A 120 -18.51 6.77 -9.26
C THR A 120 -18.01 7.83 -8.28
N SER A 121 -17.74 7.47 -7.05
CA SER A 121 -17.23 8.36 -6.00
C SER A 121 -15.72 8.25 -5.81
N VAL A 122 -15.07 7.28 -6.42
CA VAL A 122 -13.62 7.07 -6.32
C VAL A 122 -12.95 7.93 -7.41
N ILE A 123 -12.57 9.14 -7.06
CA ILE A 123 -11.95 10.11 -7.98
C ILE A 123 -10.51 10.46 -7.61
N ASP A 124 -10.07 10.10 -6.41
CA ASP A 124 -8.82 10.60 -5.83
C ASP A 124 -7.94 9.53 -5.18
N GLY A 125 -8.41 8.31 -4.96
CA GLY A 125 -7.59 7.21 -4.47
C GLY A 125 -6.58 6.67 -5.50
N TYR A 126 -5.66 5.85 -5.03
CA TYR A 126 -4.65 5.17 -5.86
C TYR A 126 -3.69 6.11 -6.60
N THR A 127 -3.44 7.26 -6.02
CA THR A 127 -2.43 8.21 -6.47
C THR A 127 -1.29 8.26 -5.43
N THR A 128 -0.32 9.13 -5.62
CA THR A 128 0.71 9.33 -4.59
C THR A 128 0.08 9.99 -3.38
N PRO A 129 0.17 9.40 -2.18
CA PRO A 129 -0.32 10.01 -0.96
C PRO A 129 0.36 11.34 -0.64
N ASP A 130 -0.29 12.17 0.15
CA ASP A 130 0.24 13.45 0.56
C ASP A 130 1.48 13.30 1.48
N ASP A 131 2.42 14.21 1.32
CA ASP A 131 3.60 14.46 2.16
C ASP A 131 3.71 15.99 2.28
N ASN A 132 2.89 16.58 3.16
CA ASN A 132 2.72 18.02 3.26
C ASN A 132 3.95 18.72 3.83
N ASN A 133 4.75 18.05 4.62
CA ASN A 133 5.96 18.60 5.20
C ASN A 133 7.22 18.33 4.33
N SER A 134 7.09 17.50 3.29
CA SER A 134 8.14 17.17 2.30
C SER A 134 9.38 16.53 2.92
N ASN A 135 9.19 15.67 3.93
CA ASN A 135 10.28 14.99 4.61
C ASN A 135 10.58 13.61 4.02
N SER A 136 9.79 13.16 3.05
CA SER A 136 9.86 11.87 2.36
C SER A 136 9.22 10.70 3.16
N THR A 137 8.42 11.01 4.17
CA THR A 137 7.48 10.11 4.81
C THR A 137 6.08 10.62 4.45
N TYR A 138 5.15 9.75 4.15
CA TYR A 138 3.77 10.16 3.86
C TYR A 138 3.06 10.56 5.16
N ASP A 139 2.10 11.47 5.06
CA ASP A 139 1.39 12.02 6.23
C ASP A 139 0.72 10.90 7.06
N PHE A 140 0.19 9.86 6.42
CA PHE A 140 -0.44 8.72 7.09
C PHE A 140 0.54 7.83 7.92
N GLN A 141 1.82 8.09 7.87
CA GLN A 141 2.87 7.33 8.59
C GLN A 141 3.54 8.17 9.70
N GLU A 142 3.04 9.36 10.02
CA GLU A 142 3.64 10.34 10.96
C GLU A 142 2.73 10.62 12.15
#